data_a4ed69923600bfa4469e98f6e7ecd47a
#
_entry.id   a4ed69923600bfa4469e98f6e7ecd47a
#
_cell.length_a   1.000
_cell.length_b   1.000
_cell.length_c   1.000
_cell.angle_alpha   90.00
_cell.angle_beta   90.00
_cell.angle_gamma   90.00
#
_symmetry.space_group_name_H-M   'P 1'
#
loop_
_entity.id
_entity.type
_entity.pdbx_description
1 polymer ?
#
loop_
_entity_poly.entity_id
_entity_poly.type
_entity_poly.pdbx_seq_one_letter_code
_entity_poly.pdbx_strand_id
1 'polypeptide(L)'
;MRIATGILLLAFSGSVFSQPIFDAHLHYSHDAWQLVPVPQAIEILRKAGLKRALISSSGDDGQQRLYAAAPDLVIPELRPYRNRSEVGTWVRDSSVIPYLESRLSKYSYAAIGEFHLYGADADLPVPRGMVSLARKFNLMLHAHSDVDAVERLFAQWPQARVLWAHSGFDSPERVAAMLRKHRNLWCDLAFRTDFVSNRKVDPAWRGVFLEFPERFMVGTDSYTPERWHYIGEHANWSRAWLADLPRDVAERIAWKNGEALFSSFQSR
;
A
#
# COMPACT_ATOMS: atom_id res chain seq x y z
N MET A 1 -34.75 45.43 -40.50
CA MET A 1 -33.84 45.41 -39.35
C MET A 1 -33.89 44.01 -38.74
N ARG A 2 -32.92 43.17 -39.00
CA ARG A 2 -32.88 41.79 -38.45
C ARG A 2 -31.86 41.78 -37.31
N ILE A 3 -32.31 41.50 -36.11
CA ILE A 3 -31.46 41.39 -34.94
C ILE A 3 -30.98 39.94 -34.90
N ALA A 4 -29.66 39.74 -35.06
CA ALA A 4 -29.04 38.45 -34.89
C ALA A 4 -28.66 38.27 -33.39
N THR A 5 -29.36 37.34 -32.73
CA THR A 5 -29.07 36.98 -31.36
C THR A 5 -27.93 35.97 -31.39
N GLY A 6 -26.71 36.39 -31.05
CA GLY A 6 -25.56 35.51 -30.87
C GLY A 6 -25.66 34.75 -29.56
N ILE A 7 -25.75 33.42 -29.61
CA ILE A 7 -25.65 32.55 -28.46
C ILE A 7 -24.17 32.38 -28.15
N LEU A 8 -23.71 32.92 -27.02
CA LEU A 8 -22.37 32.74 -26.49
C LEU A 8 -22.33 31.41 -25.75
N LEU A 9 -21.78 30.36 -26.38
CA LEU A 9 -21.48 29.08 -25.76
C LEU A 9 -20.25 29.29 -24.85
N LEU A 10 -20.47 29.43 -23.55
CA LEU A 10 -19.45 29.32 -22.54
C LEU A 10 -19.01 27.87 -22.42
N ALA A 11 -17.89 27.53 -23.05
CA ALA A 11 -17.22 26.26 -22.82
C ALA A 11 -16.63 26.28 -21.37
N PHE A 12 -17.34 25.64 -20.45
CA PHE A 12 -16.77 25.30 -19.16
C PHE A 12 -15.67 24.26 -19.36
N SER A 13 -14.43 24.70 -19.49
CA SER A 13 -13.25 23.85 -19.34
C SER A 13 -13.15 23.44 -17.86
N GLY A 14 -13.99 22.51 -17.44
CA GLY A 14 -13.82 21.84 -16.16
C GLY A 14 -12.49 21.11 -16.21
N SER A 15 -11.51 21.54 -15.42
CA SER A 15 -10.33 20.76 -15.13
C SER A 15 -10.82 19.42 -14.60
N VAL A 16 -10.74 18.37 -15.40
CA VAL A 16 -10.99 17.00 -14.95
C VAL A 16 -9.86 16.68 -13.98
N PHE A 17 -10.07 17.00 -12.71
CA PHE A 17 -9.18 16.53 -11.66
C PHE A 17 -9.24 15.00 -11.71
N SER A 18 -8.15 14.42 -12.15
CA SER A 18 -7.98 12.96 -12.14
C SER A 18 -8.19 12.47 -10.70
N GLN A 19 -8.99 11.42 -10.53
CA GLN A 19 -9.22 10.81 -9.22
C GLN A 19 -7.89 10.56 -8.49
N PRO A 20 -7.69 11.08 -7.27
CA PRO A 20 -6.46 10.87 -6.53
C PRO A 20 -6.28 9.38 -6.21
N ILE A 21 -5.03 8.96 -6.03
CA ILE A 21 -4.67 7.60 -5.63
C ILE A 21 -3.94 7.64 -4.29
N PHE A 22 -4.31 6.79 -3.37
CA PHE A 22 -3.49 6.40 -2.23
C PHE A 22 -2.76 5.11 -2.62
N ASP A 23 -1.43 5.16 -2.66
CA ASP A 23 -0.62 3.99 -2.95
C ASP A 23 -0.27 3.27 -1.64
N ALA A 24 -0.87 2.10 -1.42
CA ALA A 24 -0.70 1.35 -0.18
C ALA A 24 0.51 0.41 -0.18
N HIS A 25 1.29 0.37 -1.29
CA HIS A 25 2.39 -0.55 -1.42
C HIS A 25 3.47 -0.01 -2.37
N LEU A 26 4.47 0.67 -1.81
CA LEU A 26 5.54 1.26 -2.59
C LEU A 26 6.89 1.08 -1.89
N HIS A 27 7.96 0.87 -2.67
CA HIS A 27 9.31 0.69 -2.15
C HIS A 27 10.27 1.75 -2.69
N TYR A 28 11.15 2.25 -1.81
CA TYR A 28 12.26 3.11 -2.19
C TYR A 28 13.57 2.59 -1.58
N SER A 29 14.03 1.43 -2.10
CA SER A 29 15.19 0.72 -1.58
C SER A 29 16.51 1.32 -2.08
N HIS A 30 17.62 0.92 -1.45
CA HIS A 30 18.96 1.49 -1.66
C HIS A 30 19.44 1.48 -3.11
N ASP A 31 19.01 0.54 -3.92
CA ASP A 31 19.32 0.42 -5.35
C ASP A 31 18.60 1.46 -6.23
N ALA A 32 17.48 2.02 -5.74
CA ALA A 32 16.76 3.08 -6.43
C ALA A 32 17.36 4.49 -6.20
N TRP A 33 18.10 4.72 -5.12
CA TRP A 33 18.45 6.07 -4.66
C TRP A 33 19.31 6.88 -5.64
N GLN A 34 20.21 6.21 -6.39
CA GLN A 34 21.04 6.87 -7.39
C GLN A 34 20.31 7.08 -8.72
N LEU A 35 19.46 6.13 -9.09
CA LEU A 35 18.72 6.17 -10.36
C LEU A 35 17.51 7.11 -10.29
N VAL A 36 16.88 7.20 -9.14
CA VAL A 36 15.72 8.06 -8.88
C VAL A 36 15.99 8.83 -7.58
N PRO A 37 16.75 9.94 -7.62
CA PRO A 37 17.01 10.76 -6.43
C PRO A 37 15.74 11.28 -5.79
N VAL A 38 15.76 11.59 -4.48
CA VAL A 38 14.61 12.03 -3.69
C VAL A 38 13.74 13.11 -4.37
N PRO A 39 14.29 14.20 -4.94
CA PRO A 39 13.47 15.20 -5.61
C PRO A 39 12.70 14.63 -6.81
N GLN A 40 13.36 13.78 -7.60
CA GLN A 40 12.74 13.12 -8.76
C GLN A 40 11.67 12.11 -8.32
N ALA A 41 11.92 11.33 -7.26
CA ALA A 41 10.95 10.41 -6.69
C ALA A 41 9.66 11.15 -6.28
N ILE A 42 9.80 12.24 -5.54
CA ILE A 42 8.66 13.09 -5.13
C ILE A 42 7.91 13.65 -6.35
N GLU A 43 8.64 14.12 -7.35
CA GLU A 43 8.05 14.63 -8.59
C GLU A 43 7.24 13.55 -9.32
N ILE A 44 7.77 12.32 -9.43
CA ILE A 44 7.06 11.16 -10.02
C ILE A 44 5.75 10.90 -9.29
N LEU A 45 5.78 10.82 -7.96
CA LEU A 45 4.59 10.55 -7.14
C LEU A 45 3.53 11.65 -7.31
N ARG A 46 3.95 12.92 -7.28
CA ARG A 46 3.02 14.06 -7.48
C ARG A 46 2.44 14.11 -8.89
N LYS A 47 3.26 13.89 -9.92
CA LYS A 47 2.80 13.81 -11.33
C LYS A 47 1.85 12.64 -11.57
N ALA A 48 2.03 11.52 -10.88
CA ALA A 48 1.12 10.39 -10.92
C ALA A 48 -0.24 10.69 -10.25
N GLY A 49 -0.36 11.83 -9.56
CA GLY A 49 -1.57 12.22 -8.82
C GLY A 49 -1.79 11.39 -7.57
N LEU A 50 -0.69 10.96 -6.94
CA LEU A 50 -0.80 10.29 -5.65
C LEU A 50 -1.14 11.33 -4.57
N LYS A 51 -2.12 10.99 -3.75
CA LYS A 51 -2.51 11.78 -2.57
C LYS A 51 -1.54 11.52 -1.42
N ARG A 52 -1.29 10.26 -1.13
CA ARG A 52 -0.28 9.77 -0.18
C ARG A 52 0.19 8.37 -0.62
N ALA A 53 1.32 7.94 -0.08
CA ALA A 53 1.85 6.60 -0.30
C ALA A 53 2.43 6.00 0.99
N LEU A 54 2.11 4.73 1.26
CA LEU A 54 2.77 3.91 2.26
C LEU A 54 4.06 3.39 1.64
N ILE A 55 5.21 3.78 2.19
CA ILE A 55 6.51 3.51 1.58
C ILE A 55 7.43 2.81 2.55
N SER A 56 7.96 1.67 2.12
CA SER A 56 9.02 0.94 2.82
C SER A 56 10.34 0.97 2.03
N SER A 57 11.42 0.63 2.68
CA SER A 57 12.75 0.50 2.06
C SER A 57 13.54 -0.65 2.66
N SER A 58 14.30 -1.33 1.80
CA SER A 58 15.46 -2.12 2.22
C SER A 58 16.72 -1.32 1.85
N GLY A 59 17.53 -0.69 2.72
CA GLY A 59 17.40 -0.32 4.09
C GLY A 59 16.55 0.93 4.32
N ASP A 60 16.22 1.07 5.57
CA ASP A 60 15.23 1.99 6.10
C ASP A 60 15.49 3.49 5.80
N ASP A 61 16.68 3.91 5.52
CA ASP A 61 16.99 5.34 5.27
C ASP A 61 16.30 5.90 4.02
N GLY A 62 15.83 5.06 3.09
CA GLY A 62 15.19 5.51 1.85
C GLY A 62 13.88 6.21 2.10
N GLN A 63 12.89 5.55 2.72
CA GLN A 63 11.62 6.19 3.01
C GLN A 63 11.75 7.31 4.04
N GLN A 64 12.75 7.28 4.94
CA GLN A 64 12.99 8.38 5.87
C GLN A 64 13.45 9.65 5.14
N ARG A 65 14.28 9.53 4.09
CA ARG A 65 14.67 10.66 3.24
C ARG A 65 13.48 11.22 2.46
N LEU A 66 12.63 10.35 1.90
CA LEU A 66 11.40 10.78 1.22
C LEU A 66 10.44 11.47 2.20
N TYR A 67 10.26 10.89 3.38
CA TYR A 67 9.39 11.45 4.40
C TYR A 67 9.86 12.83 4.89
N ALA A 68 11.16 12.99 5.14
CA ALA A 68 11.72 14.28 5.53
C ALA A 68 11.52 15.37 4.46
N ALA A 69 11.50 14.99 3.17
CA ALA A 69 11.34 15.92 2.06
C ALA A 69 9.87 16.17 1.68
N ALA A 70 8.94 15.23 1.94
CA ALA A 70 7.53 15.34 1.60
C ALA A 70 6.64 14.62 2.64
N PRO A 71 6.55 15.13 3.88
CA PRO A 71 5.76 14.48 4.94
C PRO A 71 4.25 14.49 4.67
N ASP A 72 3.78 15.36 3.79
CA ASP A 72 2.39 15.41 3.33
C ASP A 72 2.04 14.27 2.36
N LEU A 73 3.04 13.67 1.71
CA LEU A 73 2.89 12.66 0.68
C LEU A 73 3.27 11.25 1.18
N VAL A 74 4.26 11.14 2.03
CA VAL A 74 4.89 9.88 2.43
C VAL A 74 4.42 9.42 3.80
N ILE A 75 4.07 8.14 3.92
CA ILE A 75 3.83 7.45 5.18
C ILE A 75 4.93 6.39 5.33
N PRO A 76 5.84 6.52 6.32
CA PRO A 76 6.92 5.56 6.49
C PRO A 76 6.44 4.22 7.04
N GLU A 77 7.00 3.16 6.50
CA GLU A 77 6.81 1.79 6.92
C GLU A 77 8.17 1.10 7.11
N LEU A 78 8.36 0.36 8.20
CA LEU A 78 9.63 -0.24 8.57
C LEU A 78 9.69 -1.71 8.13
N ARG A 79 10.59 -2.05 7.20
CA ARG A 79 10.85 -3.45 6.83
C ARG A 79 11.76 -4.14 7.86
N PRO A 80 11.58 -5.44 8.14
CA PRO A 80 12.52 -6.22 8.94
C PRO A 80 13.79 -6.60 8.15
N TYR A 81 14.04 -5.92 7.03
CA TYR A 81 15.19 -6.14 6.15
C TYR A 81 16.10 -4.93 6.13
N ARG A 82 17.40 -5.12 6.30
CA ARG A 82 18.42 -4.07 6.17
C ARG A 82 18.88 -3.92 4.72
N ASN A 83 18.70 -4.98 3.93
CA ASN A 83 18.97 -5.04 2.49
C ASN A 83 18.11 -6.13 1.82
N ARG A 84 18.11 -6.19 0.48
CA ARG A 84 17.28 -7.14 -0.28
C ARG A 84 17.63 -8.62 -0.05
N SER A 85 18.88 -8.95 0.28
CA SER A 85 19.31 -10.35 0.46
C SER A 85 18.69 -10.98 1.71
N GLU A 86 18.19 -10.18 2.63
CA GLU A 86 17.58 -10.65 3.87
C GLU A 86 16.11 -11.07 3.74
N VAL A 87 15.46 -10.83 2.60
CA VAL A 87 14.04 -11.12 2.36
C VAL A 87 13.65 -12.58 2.72
N GLY A 88 14.50 -13.55 2.39
CA GLY A 88 14.25 -14.97 2.67
C GLY A 88 14.84 -15.48 3.98
N THR A 89 15.61 -14.69 4.71
CA THR A 89 16.40 -15.18 5.87
C THR A 89 16.07 -14.49 7.18
N TRP A 90 15.43 -13.31 7.13
CA TRP A 90 15.14 -12.48 8.31
C TRP A 90 14.41 -13.22 9.43
N VAL A 91 13.53 -14.17 9.09
CA VAL A 91 12.70 -14.94 10.05
C VAL A 91 13.53 -15.72 11.07
N ARG A 92 14.81 -16.01 10.77
CA ARG A 92 15.75 -16.75 11.62
C ARG A 92 16.93 -15.92 12.12
N ASP A 93 17.01 -14.65 11.72
CA ASP A 93 18.09 -13.74 12.13
C ASP A 93 17.69 -12.97 13.39
N SER A 94 18.22 -13.38 14.55
CA SER A 94 17.93 -12.74 15.82
C SER A 94 18.34 -11.26 15.90
N SER A 95 19.25 -10.80 15.03
CA SER A 95 19.70 -9.40 14.99
C SER A 95 18.65 -8.45 14.40
N VAL A 96 17.58 -8.99 13.79
CA VAL A 96 16.45 -8.20 13.27
C VAL A 96 15.70 -7.48 14.41
N ILE A 97 15.53 -8.11 15.57
CA ILE A 97 14.79 -7.49 16.67
C ILE A 97 15.51 -6.25 17.24
N PRO A 98 16.80 -6.29 17.59
CA PRO A 98 17.53 -5.07 17.97
C PRO A 98 17.55 -4.00 16.88
N TYR A 99 17.61 -4.39 15.59
CA TYR A 99 17.50 -3.45 14.48
C TYR A 99 16.15 -2.73 14.49
N LEU A 100 15.02 -3.46 14.54
CA LEU A 100 13.69 -2.88 14.59
C LEU A 100 13.52 -1.95 15.80
N GLU A 101 13.97 -2.38 17.00
CA GLU A 101 13.93 -1.56 18.22
C GLU A 101 14.70 -0.25 18.06
N SER A 102 15.90 -0.30 17.49
CA SER A 102 16.72 0.87 17.22
C SER A 102 16.02 1.85 16.28
N ARG A 103 15.39 1.35 15.20
CA ARG A 103 14.67 2.22 14.26
C ARG A 103 13.41 2.81 14.87
N LEU A 104 12.61 2.00 15.57
CA LEU A 104 11.37 2.41 16.24
C LEU A 104 11.60 3.41 17.38
N SER A 105 12.78 3.39 18.03
CA SER A 105 13.14 4.39 19.04
C SER A 105 13.50 5.75 18.44
N LYS A 106 13.93 5.78 17.18
CA LYS A 106 14.46 6.98 16.50
C LYS A 106 13.45 7.67 15.59
N TYR A 107 12.58 6.90 14.93
CA TYR A 107 11.68 7.39 13.91
C TYR A 107 10.24 6.95 14.14
N SER A 108 9.29 7.69 13.55
CA SER A 108 7.88 7.31 13.53
C SER A 108 7.54 6.50 12.29
N TYR A 109 6.75 5.44 12.47
CA TYR A 109 6.26 4.57 11.41
C TYR A 109 4.76 4.32 11.57
N ALA A 110 4.08 4.06 10.48
CA ALA A 110 2.67 3.66 10.48
C ALA A 110 2.50 2.13 10.54
N ALA A 111 3.48 1.40 10.02
CA ALA A 111 3.45 -0.05 9.91
C ALA A 111 4.85 -0.68 10.06
N ILE A 112 4.88 -1.98 10.37
CA ILE A 112 6.03 -2.86 10.09
C ILE A 112 5.69 -3.67 8.85
N GLY A 113 6.52 -3.58 7.81
CA GLY A 113 6.36 -4.27 6.53
C GLY A 113 6.98 -3.50 5.35
N GLU A 114 6.74 -3.86 4.14
CA GLU A 114 6.25 -5.17 3.76
C GLU A 114 7.23 -6.26 4.20
N PHE A 115 6.75 -7.35 4.76
CA PHE A 115 7.59 -8.52 5.09
C PHE A 115 7.05 -9.79 4.44
N HIS A 116 7.98 -10.63 3.95
CA HIS A 116 7.66 -11.96 3.40
C HIS A 116 7.65 -12.99 4.53
N LEU A 117 6.49 -13.62 4.76
CA LEU A 117 6.30 -14.56 5.86
C LEU A 117 5.27 -15.62 5.46
N TYR A 118 5.63 -16.91 5.59
CA TYR A 118 4.80 -18.00 5.10
C TYR A 118 4.61 -19.10 6.15
N GLY A 119 3.37 -19.58 6.26
CA GLY A 119 3.01 -20.71 7.07
C GLY A 119 3.54 -20.66 8.50
N ALA A 120 4.09 -21.80 8.94
CA ALA A 120 4.60 -21.98 10.30
C ALA A 120 5.82 -21.11 10.66
N ASP A 121 6.52 -20.51 9.69
CA ASP A 121 7.61 -19.58 9.97
C ASP A 121 7.11 -18.35 10.77
N ALA A 122 5.82 -18.04 10.70
CA ALA A 122 5.20 -17.00 11.55
C ALA A 122 5.34 -17.26 13.05
N ASP A 123 5.49 -18.52 13.45
CA ASP A 123 5.66 -18.90 14.85
C ASP A 123 7.11 -18.93 15.35
N LEU A 124 8.07 -18.63 14.48
CA LEU A 124 9.48 -18.53 14.87
C LEU A 124 9.71 -17.34 15.82
N PRO A 125 10.78 -17.39 16.65
CA PRO A 125 11.05 -16.34 17.65
C PRO A 125 11.15 -14.92 17.08
N VAL A 126 11.76 -14.76 15.89
CA VAL A 126 11.96 -13.43 15.28
C VAL A 126 10.63 -12.83 14.78
N PRO A 127 9.79 -13.50 13.98
CA PRO A 127 8.45 -13.01 13.65
C PRO A 127 7.58 -12.73 14.88
N ARG A 128 7.59 -13.57 15.91
CA ARG A 128 6.89 -13.31 17.17
C ARG A 128 7.39 -12.05 17.87
N GLY A 129 8.70 -11.83 17.89
CA GLY A 129 9.32 -10.62 18.40
C GLY A 129 8.87 -9.38 17.61
N MET A 130 8.85 -9.46 16.30
CA MET A 130 8.34 -8.39 15.42
C MET A 130 6.87 -8.07 15.71
N VAL A 131 5.99 -9.07 15.85
CA VAL A 131 4.57 -8.87 16.20
C VAL A 131 4.46 -8.20 17.58
N SER A 132 5.28 -8.59 18.54
CA SER A 132 5.32 -7.96 19.87
C SER A 132 5.72 -6.48 19.80
N LEU A 133 6.70 -6.12 18.96
CA LEU A 133 7.08 -4.74 18.70
C LEU A 133 5.96 -3.96 18.01
N ALA A 134 5.33 -4.53 16.98
CA ALA A 134 4.19 -3.91 16.32
C ALA A 134 3.06 -3.61 17.32
N ARG A 135 2.74 -4.55 18.21
CA ARG A 135 1.77 -4.36 19.28
C ARG A 135 2.18 -3.27 20.26
N LYS A 136 3.44 -3.26 20.73
CA LYS A 136 3.99 -2.27 21.66
C LYS A 136 3.89 -0.84 21.13
N PHE A 137 4.16 -0.65 19.84
CA PHE A 137 4.15 0.65 19.17
C PHE A 137 2.83 0.96 18.44
N ASN A 138 1.82 0.09 18.55
CA ASN A 138 0.52 0.20 17.89
C ASN A 138 0.62 0.35 16.36
N LEU A 139 1.51 -0.42 15.73
CA LEU A 139 1.76 -0.39 14.30
C LEU A 139 0.90 -1.41 13.56
N MET A 140 0.58 -1.14 12.31
CA MET A 140 0.01 -2.11 11.39
C MET A 140 1.07 -3.14 10.98
N LEU A 141 0.65 -4.33 10.60
CA LEU A 141 1.48 -5.35 9.97
C LEU A 141 1.16 -5.38 8.47
N HIS A 142 2.14 -5.13 7.60
CA HIS A 142 1.96 -5.25 6.15
C HIS A 142 2.65 -6.54 5.68
N ALA A 143 1.83 -7.54 5.38
CA ALA A 143 2.25 -8.93 5.27
C ALA A 143 2.14 -9.46 3.84
N HIS A 144 3.27 -9.71 3.20
CA HIS A 144 3.36 -10.55 2.00
C HIS A 144 3.37 -12.01 2.46
N SER A 145 2.20 -12.62 2.54
CA SER A 145 2.00 -13.87 3.27
C SER A 145 0.90 -14.71 2.65
N ASP A 146 0.99 -16.02 2.87
CA ASP A 146 -0.12 -16.92 2.64
C ASP A 146 -1.19 -16.81 3.75
N VAL A 147 -2.32 -17.47 3.53
CA VAL A 147 -3.44 -17.52 4.50
C VAL A 147 -3.00 -18.06 5.85
N ASP A 148 -2.17 -19.12 5.88
CA ASP A 148 -1.75 -19.76 7.15
C ASP A 148 -0.92 -18.77 7.99
N ALA A 149 0.02 -18.05 7.38
CA ALA A 149 0.81 -17.05 8.11
C ALA A 149 -0.08 -15.89 8.61
N VAL A 150 -1.02 -15.38 7.81
CA VAL A 150 -1.97 -14.34 8.25
C VAL A 150 -2.81 -14.81 9.44
N GLU A 151 -3.31 -16.05 9.41
CA GLU A 151 -4.05 -16.65 10.51
C GLU A 151 -3.22 -16.72 11.81
N ARG A 152 -1.93 -17.08 11.69
CA ARG A 152 -1.00 -17.12 12.83
C ARG A 152 -0.69 -15.74 13.38
N LEU A 153 -0.60 -14.71 12.53
CA LEU A 153 -0.47 -13.33 12.99
C LEU A 153 -1.66 -12.90 13.85
N PHE A 154 -2.89 -13.21 13.40
CA PHE A 154 -4.10 -12.94 14.21
C PHE A 154 -4.18 -13.82 15.46
N ALA A 155 -3.70 -15.06 15.43
CA ALA A 155 -3.63 -15.91 16.62
C ALA A 155 -2.66 -15.33 17.68
N GLN A 156 -1.55 -14.73 17.26
CA GLN A 156 -0.59 -14.06 18.16
C GLN A 156 -1.12 -12.72 18.69
N TRP A 157 -1.84 -11.99 17.85
CA TRP A 157 -2.40 -10.69 18.21
C TRP A 157 -3.79 -10.51 17.58
N PRO A 158 -4.88 -10.95 18.25
CA PRO A 158 -6.25 -10.91 17.69
C PRO A 158 -6.74 -9.51 17.29
N GLN A 159 -6.20 -8.45 17.88
CA GLN A 159 -6.52 -7.06 17.54
C GLN A 159 -5.55 -6.44 16.52
N ALA A 160 -4.61 -7.24 15.98
CA ALA A 160 -3.70 -6.76 14.96
C ALA A 160 -4.46 -6.08 13.80
N ARG A 161 -3.90 -4.99 13.29
CA ARG A 161 -4.31 -4.43 12.00
C ARG A 161 -3.35 -5.00 10.96
N VAL A 162 -3.89 -5.71 9.98
CA VAL A 162 -3.08 -6.37 8.95
C VAL A 162 -3.46 -5.83 7.58
N LEU A 163 -2.48 -5.33 6.84
CA LEU A 163 -2.56 -5.10 5.41
C LEU A 163 -1.97 -6.32 4.71
N TRP A 164 -2.79 -7.05 3.98
CA TRP A 164 -2.39 -8.25 3.26
C TRP A 164 -1.93 -7.88 1.86
N ALA A 165 -0.62 -7.90 1.66
CA ALA A 165 0.00 -7.54 0.40
C ALA A 165 -0.52 -8.43 -0.74
N HIS A 166 -0.82 -7.81 -1.88
CA HIS A 166 -1.34 -8.47 -3.08
C HIS A 166 -2.62 -9.28 -2.85
N SER A 167 -3.36 -9.03 -1.75
CA SER A 167 -4.47 -9.90 -1.33
C SER A 167 -4.04 -11.37 -1.27
N GLY A 168 -2.79 -11.64 -0.87
CA GLY A 168 -2.17 -12.97 -0.80
C GLY A 168 -1.98 -13.70 -2.13
N PHE A 169 -2.19 -13.05 -3.28
CA PHE A 169 -2.32 -13.70 -4.60
C PHE A 169 -3.39 -14.81 -4.61
N ASP A 170 -4.36 -14.74 -3.71
CA ASP A 170 -5.39 -15.75 -3.53
C ASP A 170 -6.62 -15.48 -4.41
N SER A 171 -7.53 -16.47 -4.50
CA SER A 171 -8.78 -16.31 -5.24
C SER A 171 -9.73 -15.33 -4.54
N PRO A 172 -10.67 -14.71 -5.27
CA PRO A 172 -11.64 -13.79 -4.68
C PRO A 172 -12.46 -14.44 -3.56
N GLU A 173 -12.83 -15.73 -3.68
CA GLU A 173 -13.58 -16.47 -2.67
C GLU A 173 -12.79 -16.61 -1.37
N ARG A 174 -11.49 -16.91 -1.47
CA ARG A 174 -10.61 -17.07 -0.30
C ARG A 174 -10.32 -15.74 0.35
N VAL A 175 -10.09 -14.69 -0.42
CA VAL A 175 -9.94 -13.32 0.09
C VAL A 175 -11.21 -12.89 0.83
N ALA A 176 -12.39 -13.10 0.24
CA ALA A 176 -13.67 -12.78 0.89
C ALA A 176 -13.86 -13.55 2.21
N ALA A 177 -13.50 -14.84 2.24
CA ALA A 177 -13.58 -15.65 3.46
C ALA A 177 -12.68 -15.08 4.58
N MET A 178 -11.45 -14.67 4.25
CA MET A 178 -10.53 -14.03 5.19
C MET A 178 -11.05 -12.69 5.70
N LEU A 179 -11.60 -11.85 4.82
CA LEU A 179 -12.18 -10.55 5.20
C LEU A 179 -13.43 -10.69 6.09
N ARG A 180 -14.27 -11.71 5.87
CA ARG A 180 -15.39 -12.02 6.76
C ARG A 180 -14.93 -12.44 8.15
N LYS A 181 -13.86 -13.24 8.21
CA LYS A 181 -13.32 -13.76 9.46
C LYS A 181 -12.60 -12.67 10.27
N HIS A 182 -11.83 -11.81 9.62
CA HIS A 182 -10.95 -10.84 10.27
C HIS A 182 -11.37 -9.39 9.97
N ARG A 183 -12.00 -8.73 10.95
CA ARG A 183 -12.46 -7.34 10.81
C ARG A 183 -11.32 -6.33 10.62
N ASN A 184 -10.13 -6.64 11.09
CA ASN A 184 -8.95 -5.79 11.01
C ASN A 184 -7.97 -6.25 9.92
N LEU A 185 -8.49 -6.89 8.87
CA LEU A 185 -7.75 -7.25 7.67
C LEU A 185 -8.12 -6.30 6.54
N TRP A 186 -7.13 -5.73 5.88
CA TRP A 186 -7.22 -4.98 4.64
C TRP A 186 -6.35 -5.64 3.58
N CYS A 187 -6.58 -5.33 2.32
CA CYS A 187 -5.87 -5.91 1.18
C CYS A 187 -5.37 -4.80 0.27
N ASP A 188 -4.14 -4.88 -0.21
CA ASP A 188 -3.75 -4.13 -1.38
C ASP A 188 -3.85 -4.97 -2.65
N LEU A 189 -3.90 -4.28 -3.78
CA LEU A 189 -4.04 -4.83 -5.11
C LEU A 189 -2.76 -4.65 -5.94
N ALA A 190 -1.64 -4.37 -5.25
CA ALA A 190 -0.35 -4.23 -5.90
C ALA A 190 0.03 -5.50 -6.65
N PHE A 191 0.68 -5.31 -7.79
CA PHE A 191 1.20 -6.40 -8.63
C PHE A 191 0.15 -7.42 -9.11
N ARG A 192 -1.15 -7.13 -8.94
CA ARG A 192 -2.25 -7.98 -9.42
C ARG A 192 -2.86 -7.42 -10.71
N THR A 193 -2.98 -8.26 -11.72
CA THR A 193 -3.67 -7.94 -12.98
C THR A 193 -4.77 -8.94 -13.32
N ASP A 194 -4.86 -10.02 -12.56
CA ASP A 194 -5.79 -11.14 -12.77
C ASP A 194 -7.27 -10.76 -12.54
N PHE A 195 -7.55 -9.68 -11.86
CA PHE A 195 -8.90 -9.22 -11.57
C PHE A 195 -9.46 -8.21 -12.61
N VAL A 196 -8.68 -7.86 -13.64
CA VAL A 196 -9.08 -6.86 -14.66
C VAL A 196 -8.73 -7.35 -16.07
N SER A 197 -9.70 -7.31 -16.96
CA SER A 197 -9.50 -7.52 -18.41
C SER A 197 -10.19 -6.41 -19.19
N ASN A 198 -9.48 -5.81 -20.15
CA ASN A 198 -10.04 -4.70 -20.98
C ASN A 198 -10.69 -3.58 -20.14
N ARG A 199 -10.07 -3.20 -19.01
CA ARG A 199 -10.57 -2.21 -18.04
C ARG A 199 -11.88 -2.61 -17.35
N LYS A 200 -12.29 -3.87 -17.46
CA LYS A 200 -13.45 -4.43 -16.77
C LYS A 200 -13.00 -5.31 -15.62
N VAL A 201 -13.60 -5.09 -14.47
CA VAL A 201 -13.34 -5.91 -13.29
C VAL A 201 -14.00 -7.26 -13.44
N ASP A 202 -13.28 -8.32 -13.17
CA ASP A 202 -13.81 -9.68 -13.14
C ASP A 202 -15.06 -9.77 -12.24
N PRO A 203 -16.12 -10.47 -12.64
CA PRO A 203 -17.38 -10.51 -11.88
C PRO A 203 -17.22 -11.03 -10.44
N ALA A 204 -16.35 -12.01 -10.19
CA ALA A 204 -16.14 -12.54 -8.85
C ALA A 204 -15.42 -11.50 -7.97
N TRP A 205 -14.36 -10.86 -8.48
CA TRP A 205 -13.69 -9.76 -7.79
C TRP A 205 -14.60 -8.55 -7.58
N ARG A 206 -15.44 -8.23 -8.58
CA ARG A 206 -16.44 -7.17 -8.43
C ARG A 206 -17.36 -7.44 -7.24
N GLY A 207 -17.82 -8.69 -7.09
CA GLY A 207 -18.63 -9.12 -5.94
C GLY A 207 -17.93 -8.85 -4.62
N VAL A 208 -16.66 -9.19 -4.52
CA VAL A 208 -15.84 -8.97 -3.30
C VAL A 208 -15.63 -7.48 -3.01
N PHE A 209 -15.34 -6.66 -4.02
CA PHE A 209 -15.19 -5.21 -3.83
C PHE A 209 -16.49 -4.53 -3.38
N LEU A 210 -17.64 -5.02 -3.86
CA LEU A 210 -18.95 -4.52 -3.43
C LEU A 210 -19.33 -4.97 -2.02
N GLU A 211 -18.93 -6.18 -1.62
CA GLU A 211 -19.15 -6.71 -0.26
C GLU A 211 -18.24 -6.01 0.78
N PHE A 212 -16.99 -5.68 0.39
CA PHE A 212 -15.98 -5.10 1.28
C PHE A 212 -15.40 -3.79 0.74
N PRO A 213 -16.20 -2.75 0.48
CA PRO A 213 -15.73 -1.53 -0.18
C PRO A 213 -14.69 -0.76 0.62
N GLU A 214 -14.56 -1.02 1.92
CA GLU A 214 -13.66 -0.33 2.85
C GLU A 214 -12.35 -1.11 3.11
N ARG A 215 -12.12 -2.23 2.39
CA ARG A 215 -11.05 -3.15 2.73
C ARG A 215 -9.96 -3.28 1.68
N PHE A 216 -10.12 -2.63 0.52
CA PHE A 216 -9.15 -2.70 -0.57
C PHE A 216 -8.50 -1.35 -0.83
N MET A 217 -7.25 -1.39 -1.27
CA MET A 217 -6.46 -0.22 -1.67
C MET A 217 -5.64 -0.52 -2.92
N VAL A 218 -5.38 0.51 -3.70
CA VAL A 218 -4.42 0.44 -4.82
C VAL A 218 -3.01 0.34 -4.26
N GLY A 219 -2.13 -0.36 -4.96
CA GLY A 219 -0.70 -0.40 -4.71
C GLY A 219 0.06 -0.58 -6.01
N THR A 220 1.28 -0.03 -6.12
CA THR A 220 2.11 -0.15 -7.32
C THR A 220 3.20 -1.22 -7.20
N ASP A 221 3.69 -1.47 -6.00
CA ASP A 221 4.83 -2.35 -5.73
C ASP A 221 6.06 -2.03 -6.59
N SER A 222 6.65 -0.88 -6.35
CA SER A 222 7.87 -0.44 -7.05
C SER A 222 9.14 -1.11 -6.50
N TYR A 223 9.15 -2.45 -6.44
CA TYR A 223 10.23 -3.22 -5.82
C TYR A 223 11.57 -3.18 -6.56
N THR A 224 11.61 -2.75 -7.83
CA THR A 224 12.85 -2.47 -8.56
C THR A 224 12.92 -1.01 -9.00
N PRO A 225 14.14 -0.46 -9.21
CA PRO A 225 14.32 0.94 -9.63
C PRO A 225 13.57 1.32 -10.89
N GLU A 226 13.51 0.42 -11.87
CA GLU A 226 12.86 0.66 -13.17
C GLU A 226 11.36 0.87 -13.02
N ARG A 227 10.73 0.25 -12.03
CA ARG A 227 9.28 0.37 -11.79
C ARG A 227 8.86 1.78 -11.36
N TRP A 228 9.80 2.59 -10.87
CA TRP A 228 9.53 3.99 -10.56
C TRP A 228 9.09 4.80 -11.79
N HIS A 229 9.58 4.45 -12.98
CA HIS A 229 9.19 5.10 -14.22
C HIS A 229 7.75 4.76 -14.67
N TYR A 230 7.18 3.67 -14.15
CA TYR A 230 5.83 3.19 -14.49
C TYR A 230 4.75 3.59 -13.46
N ILE A 231 5.10 4.28 -12.37
CA ILE A 231 4.12 4.66 -11.34
C ILE A 231 2.96 5.48 -11.93
N GLY A 232 3.25 6.41 -12.84
CA GLY A 232 2.23 7.21 -13.52
C GLY A 232 1.30 6.38 -14.40
N GLU A 233 1.86 5.44 -15.16
CA GLU A 233 1.07 4.52 -16.00
C GLU A 233 0.19 3.60 -15.15
N HIS A 234 0.76 3.07 -14.07
CA HIS A 234 0.02 2.21 -13.13
C HIS A 234 -1.13 2.96 -12.46
N ALA A 235 -0.90 4.21 -12.03
CA ALA A 235 -1.96 5.05 -11.49
C ALA A 235 -3.08 5.32 -12.50
N ASN A 236 -2.74 5.54 -13.78
CA ASN A 236 -3.71 5.71 -14.84
C ASN A 236 -4.46 4.42 -15.17
N TRP A 237 -3.76 3.28 -15.18
CA TRP A 237 -4.40 1.97 -15.31
C TRP A 237 -5.38 1.71 -14.16
N SER A 238 -4.99 2.05 -12.94
CA SER A 238 -5.85 1.92 -11.76
C SER A 238 -7.12 2.77 -11.90
N ARG A 239 -7.01 4.03 -12.32
CA ARG A 239 -8.17 4.89 -12.59
C ARG A 239 -9.10 4.31 -13.66
N ALA A 240 -8.52 3.66 -14.68
CA ALA A 240 -9.29 3.11 -15.79
C ALA A 240 -10.17 1.93 -15.38
N TRP A 241 -9.69 1.01 -14.54
CA TRP A 241 -10.54 -0.11 -14.06
C TRP A 241 -11.46 0.30 -12.91
N LEU A 242 -11.01 1.23 -12.05
CA LEU A 242 -11.86 1.79 -10.99
C LEU A 242 -13.13 2.43 -11.56
N ALA A 243 -13.06 3.02 -12.75
CA ALA A 243 -14.22 3.59 -13.44
C ALA A 243 -15.31 2.57 -13.80
N ASP A 244 -15.03 1.27 -13.77
CA ASP A 244 -16.02 0.20 -13.95
C ASP A 244 -16.84 -0.10 -12.69
N LEU A 245 -16.40 0.37 -11.51
CA LEU A 245 -17.08 0.20 -10.24
C LEU A 245 -18.07 1.35 -9.96
N PRO A 246 -19.06 1.15 -9.06
CA PRO A 246 -19.81 2.27 -8.50
C PRO A 246 -18.88 3.35 -7.94
N ARG A 247 -19.23 4.61 -8.16
CA ARG A 247 -18.36 5.75 -7.84
C ARG A 247 -17.85 5.77 -6.40
N ASP A 248 -18.73 5.47 -5.44
CA ASP A 248 -18.39 5.45 -4.02
C ASP A 248 -17.39 4.34 -3.67
N VAL A 249 -17.54 3.15 -4.26
CA VAL A 249 -16.60 2.02 -4.12
C VAL A 249 -15.26 2.36 -4.77
N ALA A 250 -15.29 2.91 -5.99
CA ALA A 250 -14.09 3.35 -6.70
C ALA A 250 -13.30 4.39 -5.90
N GLU A 251 -13.95 5.40 -5.35
CA GLU A 251 -13.31 6.43 -4.52
C GLU A 251 -12.72 5.85 -3.21
N ARG A 252 -13.40 4.87 -2.60
CA ARG A 252 -12.89 4.17 -1.41
C ARG A 252 -11.60 3.43 -1.72
N ILE A 253 -11.60 2.59 -2.74
CA ILE A 253 -10.43 1.78 -3.14
C ILE A 253 -9.30 2.68 -3.63
N ALA A 254 -9.63 3.73 -4.40
CA ALA A 254 -8.63 4.64 -4.94
C ALA A 254 -7.83 5.36 -3.85
N TRP A 255 -8.49 5.88 -2.80
CA TRP A 255 -7.79 6.73 -1.84
C TRP A 255 -8.43 6.83 -0.45
N LYS A 256 -9.78 6.77 -0.33
CA LYS A 256 -10.44 7.03 0.96
C LYS A 256 -10.10 5.99 2.03
N ASN A 257 -9.95 4.72 1.64
CA ASN A 257 -9.58 3.66 2.58
C ASN A 257 -8.18 3.86 3.15
N GLY A 258 -7.20 4.19 2.30
CA GLY A 258 -5.86 4.50 2.75
C GLY A 258 -5.81 5.72 3.67
N GLU A 259 -6.48 6.82 3.29
CA GLU A 259 -6.58 8.01 4.12
C GLU A 259 -7.23 7.72 5.49
N ALA A 260 -8.30 6.94 5.52
CA ALA A 260 -8.98 6.58 6.76
C ALA A 260 -8.10 5.69 7.65
N LEU A 261 -7.44 4.68 7.05
CA LEU A 261 -6.63 3.69 7.75
C LEU A 261 -5.38 4.32 8.40
N PHE A 262 -4.79 5.30 7.73
CA PHE A 262 -3.58 6.00 8.18
C PHE A 262 -3.82 7.43 8.68
N SER A 263 -5.10 7.80 8.96
CA SER A 263 -5.48 9.14 9.43
C SER A 263 -4.81 9.52 10.75
N SER A 264 -4.56 8.55 11.63
CA SER A 264 -3.92 8.78 12.93
C SER A 264 -2.39 8.87 12.86
N PHE A 265 -1.79 8.58 11.70
CA PHE A 265 -0.35 8.74 11.55
C PHE A 265 0.02 10.22 11.50
N GLN A 266 0.66 10.68 12.57
CA GLN A 266 1.27 12.00 12.67
C GLN A 266 2.76 11.84 12.95
N SER A 267 3.60 12.68 12.37
CA SER A 267 5.01 12.77 12.75
C SER A 267 5.13 13.17 14.20
N ARG A 268 5.95 12.44 14.93
CA ARG A 268 6.39 12.86 16.28
C ARG A 268 7.40 13.96 16.18
#